data_c8b8d7e2c80a88c51fe9b31641bd4179
#
_entry.id   c8b8d7e2c80a88c51fe9b31641bd4179
#
_cell.length_a   1.000
_cell.length_b   1.000
_cell.length_c   1.000
_cell.angle_alpha   90.00
_cell.angle_beta   90.00
_cell.angle_gamma   90.00
#
_symmetry.space_group_name_H-M   'P 1'
#
loop_
_entity.id
_entity.type
_entity.pdbx_description
1 polymer ?
#
loop_
_entity_poly.entity_id
_entity_poly.type
_entity_poly.pdbx_seq_one_letter_code
_entity_poly.pdbx_strand_id
1 'polypeptide(L)'
;MKTLRFLLEKEFKQIKRDRFLPKIIFIVPILQLLILPFAANFEMKNINLSIIDNDHSVYSQRLVNKILSSGYFKLTDVSSGYDESLTSIESNESDIIVEIPNGFEKELGREGKTELFIAANAINGTKGGLGSSYLGNIIQHFNNEMGYGHSWPGGITLRHLFNPHLNYKNYMVPGIMVFLLTLIGGFISALNIVSEKEKGTIEQINVSPLPKSLFLLSKLIPFWIIGFILLTIGATIAWLIYGLVPVGSFGTIYLFAAIYLIAFTGFGLAISSISSNQQQAMFTAFFFIIIFALMSGLFTPINSMPEWAQKITLFNPIRYFIEVMRMVYLKGSQLSDLKEYFFIVCLFALFFNVLAILGYRKNH
;
A
#
# COMPACT_ATOMS: atom_id res chain seq x y z
N MET A 1 37.97 -2.50 16.00
CA MET A 1 36.75 -2.27 16.81
C MET A 1 36.65 -0.87 17.42
N LYS A 2 37.69 -0.31 18.04
CA LYS A 2 37.64 1.04 18.64
C LYS A 2 37.29 2.12 17.60
N THR A 3 37.89 2.09 16.42
CA THR A 3 37.67 3.07 15.35
C THR A 3 36.20 3.12 14.85
N LEU A 4 35.59 1.94 14.65
CA LEU A 4 34.17 1.87 14.24
C LEU A 4 33.26 2.49 15.30
N ARG A 5 33.53 2.25 16.59
CA ARG A 5 32.76 2.83 17.70
C ARG A 5 32.82 4.36 17.70
N PHE A 6 34.01 4.95 17.49
CA PHE A 6 34.14 6.40 17.40
C PHE A 6 33.41 6.99 16.19
N LEU A 7 33.50 6.34 15.04
CA LEU A 7 32.77 6.76 13.86
C LEU A 7 31.27 6.69 14.06
N LEU A 8 30.76 5.61 14.64
CA LEU A 8 29.33 5.48 14.97
C LEU A 8 28.87 6.55 15.98
N GLU A 9 29.67 6.81 17.02
CA GLU A 9 29.37 7.85 18.00
C GLU A 9 29.30 9.24 17.32
N LYS A 10 30.22 9.53 16.40
CA LYS A 10 30.19 10.74 15.57
C LYS A 10 28.87 10.83 14.79
N GLU A 11 28.50 9.79 14.07
CA GLU A 11 27.30 9.78 13.22
C GLU A 11 26.01 9.95 14.05
N PHE A 12 25.86 9.24 15.16
CA PHE A 12 24.71 9.42 16.05
C PHE A 12 24.64 10.83 16.65
N LYS A 13 25.79 11.40 17.03
CA LYS A 13 25.85 12.79 17.49
C LYS A 13 25.50 13.78 16.38
N GLN A 14 25.93 13.52 15.15
CA GLN A 14 25.63 14.35 13.99
C GLN A 14 24.13 14.33 13.68
N ILE A 15 23.51 13.13 13.64
CA ILE A 15 22.06 12.97 13.45
C ILE A 15 21.29 13.68 14.58
N LYS A 16 21.67 13.48 15.85
CA LYS A 16 20.99 14.06 17.01
C LYS A 16 21.08 15.58 17.06
N ARG A 17 22.23 16.14 16.63
CA ARG A 17 22.48 17.60 16.66
C ARG A 17 21.91 18.33 15.45
N ASP A 18 21.56 17.62 14.39
CA ASP A 18 20.88 18.20 13.25
C ASP A 18 19.48 18.67 13.67
N ARG A 19 19.11 19.90 13.24
CA ARG A 19 17.87 20.55 13.65
C ARG A 19 16.63 19.94 12.99
N PHE A 20 16.79 19.35 11.79
CA PHE A 20 15.70 18.87 10.95
C PHE A 20 15.64 17.34 10.87
N LEU A 21 16.79 16.69 10.79
CA LEU A 21 16.90 15.24 10.55
C LEU A 21 16.11 14.38 11.56
N PRO A 22 16.21 14.58 12.90
CA PRO A 22 15.43 13.80 13.84
C PRO A 22 13.93 14.01 13.70
N LYS A 23 13.51 15.25 13.39
CA LYS A 23 12.09 15.60 13.20
C LYS A 23 11.53 14.89 11.97
N ILE A 24 12.25 14.91 10.85
CA ILE A 24 11.85 14.23 9.61
C ILE A 24 11.81 12.71 9.84
N ILE A 25 12.83 12.17 10.51
CA ILE A 25 12.94 10.73 10.75
C ILE A 25 11.79 10.19 11.60
N PHE A 26 11.33 10.92 12.63
CA PHE A 26 10.32 10.41 13.56
C PHE A 26 8.93 11.00 13.35
N ILE A 27 8.81 12.32 13.16
CA ILE A 27 7.50 12.97 13.09
C ILE A 27 6.80 12.64 11.78
N VAL A 28 7.52 12.73 10.65
CA VAL A 28 6.90 12.50 9.33
C VAL A 28 6.38 11.07 9.18
N PRO A 29 7.14 10.00 9.53
CA PRO A 29 6.63 8.64 9.49
C PRO A 29 5.43 8.40 10.40
N ILE A 30 5.43 8.93 11.61
CA ILE A 30 4.30 8.79 12.54
C ILE A 30 3.06 9.46 11.96
N LEU A 31 3.17 10.72 11.49
CA LEU A 31 2.06 11.42 10.85
C LEU A 31 1.57 10.68 9.60
N GLN A 32 2.48 10.16 8.80
CA GLN A 32 2.14 9.43 7.58
C GLN A 32 1.38 8.14 7.88
N LEU A 33 1.80 7.37 8.90
CA LEU A 33 1.08 6.20 9.37
C LEU A 33 -0.29 6.53 9.98
N LEU A 34 -0.43 7.70 10.60
CA LEU A 34 -1.70 8.14 11.17
C LEU A 34 -2.67 8.66 10.10
N ILE A 35 -2.17 9.41 9.12
CA ILE A 35 -3.03 10.14 8.17
C ILE A 35 -3.36 9.29 6.94
N LEU A 36 -2.34 8.65 6.30
CA LEU A 36 -2.54 7.97 5.02
C LEU A 36 -3.59 6.85 5.03
N PRO A 37 -3.68 5.96 6.04
CA PRO A 37 -4.68 4.90 6.05
C PRO A 37 -6.11 5.43 6.17
N PHE A 38 -6.30 6.64 6.68
CA PHE A 38 -7.61 7.31 6.72
C PHE A 38 -7.88 8.14 5.48
N ALA A 39 -6.86 8.83 4.96
CA ALA A 39 -6.97 9.67 3.77
C ALA A 39 -7.09 8.85 2.48
N ALA A 40 -6.38 7.72 2.41
CA ALA A 40 -6.42 6.78 1.28
C ALA A 40 -7.41 5.63 1.52
N ASN A 41 -8.52 5.89 2.20
CA ASN A 41 -9.55 4.89 2.39
C ASN A 41 -10.30 4.71 1.06
N PHE A 42 -9.96 3.65 0.31
CA PHE A 42 -10.69 3.23 -0.87
C PHE A 42 -11.93 2.36 -0.54
N GLU A 43 -12.32 2.26 0.75
CA GLU A 43 -13.69 1.90 1.08
C GLU A 43 -14.58 3.02 0.55
N MET A 44 -15.15 2.81 -0.61
CA MET A 44 -16.13 3.74 -1.16
C MET A 44 -17.39 3.65 -0.29
N LYS A 45 -17.44 4.46 0.76
CA LYS A 45 -18.66 4.76 1.51
C LYS A 45 -19.33 5.95 0.83
N ASN A 46 -20.65 6.00 0.90
CA ASN A 46 -21.46 7.04 0.27
C ASN A 46 -21.37 7.02 -1.29
N ILE A 47 -21.54 5.83 -1.87
CA ILE A 47 -21.82 5.71 -3.30
C ILE A 47 -23.23 6.24 -3.51
N ASN A 48 -23.36 7.31 -4.25
CA ASN A 48 -24.64 7.92 -4.55
C ASN A 48 -25.45 6.99 -5.44
N LEU A 49 -26.66 6.64 -4.99
CA LEU A 49 -27.51 5.64 -5.64
C LEU A 49 -28.83 6.29 -6.07
N SER A 50 -29.16 6.14 -7.35
CA SER A 50 -30.51 6.37 -7.88
C SER A 50 -31.24 5.04 -7.97
N ILE A 51 -32.48 5.00 -7.53
CA ILE A 51 -33.34 3.80 -7.56
C ILE A 51 -34.58 4.08 -8.38
N ILE A 52 -34.86 3.16 -9.31
CA ILE A 52 -36.10 3.10 -10.09
C ILE A 52 -36.80 1.82 -9.67
N ASP A 53 -37.86 1.94 -8.88
CA ASP A 53 -38.67 0.79 -8.46
C ASP A 53 -39.98 0.80 -9.25
N ASN A 54 -40.05 0.00 -10.32
CA ASN A 54 -41.25 -0.15 -11.15
C ASN A 54 -42.22 -1.20 -10.62
N ASP A 55 -41.81 -1.99 -9.61
CA ASP A 55 -42.65 -3.07 -9.05
C ASP A 55 -43.47 -2.64 -7.84
N HIS A 56 -42.91 -1.76 -7.01
CA HIS A 56 -43.51 -1.24 -5.76
C HIS A 56 -44.01 -2.35 -4.82
N SER A 57 -43.42 -3.55 -4.88
CA SER A 57 -43.81 -4.71 -4.10
C SER A 57 -43.13 -4.77 -2.74
N VAL A 58 -43.55 -5.72 -1.89
CA VAL A 58 -42.88 -5.96 -0.61
C VAL A 58 -41.44 -6.44 -0.80
N TYR A 59 -41.19 -7.23 -1.84
CA TYR A 59 -39.85 -7.75 -2.13
C TYR A 59 -38.94 -6.65 -2.69
N SER A 60 -39.43 -5.78 -3.57
CA SER A 60 -38.63 -4.65 -4.08
C SER A 60 -38.23 -3.71 -2.94
N GLN A 61 -39.16 -3.37 -2.03
CA GLN A 61 -38.86 -2.54 -0.87
C GLN A 61 -37.87 -3.19 0.10
N ARG A 62 -37.94 -4.52 0.31
CA ARG A 62 -36.98 -5.23 1.14
C ARG A 62 -35.58 -5.22 0.52
N LEU A 63 -35.47 -5.36 -0.79
CA LEU A 63 -34.19 -5.26 -1.52
C LEU A 63 -33.60 -3.84 -1.38
N VAL A 64 -34.39 -2.81 -1.64
CA VAL A 64 -33.99 -1.41 -1.48
C VAL A 64 -33.49 -1.14 -0.07
N ASN A 65 -34.28 -1.54 0.95
CA ASN A 65 -33.87 -1.36 2.35
C ASN A 65 -32.56 -2.09 2.68
N LYS A 66 -32.36 -3.29 2.13
CA LYS A 66 -31.13 -4.05 2.32
C LYS A 66 -29.93 -3.35 1.68
N ILE A 67 -30.09 -2.77 0.49
CA ILE A 67 -29.05 -1.98 -0.19
C ILE A 67 -28.69 -0.77 0.67
N LEU A 68 -29.67 0.00 1.15
CA LEU A 68 -29.43 1.21 1.93
C LEU A 68 -28.85 0.91 3.33
N SER A 69 -29.30 -0.16 3.98
CA SER A 69 -28.80 -0.57 5.30
C SER A 69 -27.37 -1.13 5.27
N SER A 70 -26.82 -1.41 4.08
CA SER A 70 -25.44 -1.91 3.93
C SER A 70 -24.36 -0.91 4.35
N GLY A 71 -24.70 0.40 4.40
CA GLY A 71 -23.79 1.49 4.72
C GLY A 71 -22.81 1.88 3.61
N TYR A 72 -22.89 1.25 2.43
CA TYR A 72 -22.08 1.60 1.26
C TYR A 72 -22.78 2.63 0.37
N PHE A 73 -24.11 2.63 0.34
CA PHE A 73 -24.93 3.41 -0.56
C PHE A 73 -25.67 4.53 0.16
N LYS A 74 -25.71 5.69 -0.47
CA LYS A 74 -26.52 6.81 -0.08
C LYS A 74 -27.57 7.05 -1.16
N LEU A 75 -28.84 6.93 -0.82
CA LEU A 75 -29.93 7.27 -1.72
C LEU A 75 -29.90 8.76 -2.03
N THR A 76 -29.72 9.13 -3.28
CA THR A 76 -29.70 10.52 -3.75
C THR A 76 -30.89 10.83 -4.61
N ASP A 77 -31.45 9.83 -5.30
CA ASP A 77 -32.53 10.03 -6.22
C ASP A 77 -33.47 8.82 -6.26
N VAL A 78 -34.78 9.06 -6.41
CA VAL A 78 -35.80 8.06 -6.66
C VAL A 78 -36.59 8.53 -7.87
N SER A 79 -36.22 8.00 -9.01
CA SER A 79 -36.80 8.43 -10.28
C SER A 79 -37.91 7.49 -10.74
N SER A 80 -38.82 8.03 -11.54
CA SER A 80 -39.91 7.26 -12.15
C SER A 80 -39.50 6.57 -13.46
N GLY A 81 -38.31 6.87 -13.99
CA GLY A 81 -37.81 6.30 -15.25
C GLY A 81 -36.31 6.45 -15.44
N TYR A 82 -35.79 5.65 -16.38
CA TYR A 82 -34.36 5.56 -16.66
C TYR A 82 -33.76 6.89 -17.14
N ASP A 83 -34.47 7.63 -18.01
CA ASP A 83 -33.96 8.91 -18.58
C ASP A 83 -33.75 9.97 -17.50
N GLU A 84 -34.62 10.01 -16.49
CA GLU A 84 -34.51 10.90 -15.36
C GLU A 84 -33.29 10.55 -14.48
N SER A 85 -33.12 9.26 -14.16
CA SER A 85 -31.94 8.76 -13.43
C SER A 85 -30.63 8.95 -14.21
N LEU A 86 -30.68 8.87 -15.54
CA LEU A 86 -29.51 9.11 -16.40
C LEU A 86 -29.06 10.58 -16.27
N THR A 87 -29.99 11.52 -16.24
CA THR A 87 -29.68 12.94 -16.02
C THR A 87 -29.00 13.17 -14.67
N SER A 88 -29.38 12.42 -13.63
CA SER A 88 -28.72 12.45 -12.31
C SER A 88 -27.26 11.92 -12.35
N ILE A 89 -26.96 10.93 -13.21
CA ILE A 89 -25.57 10.50 -13.46
C ILE A 89 -24.79 11.58 -14.24
N GLU A 90 -25.39 12.17 -15.26
CA GLU A 90 -24.74 13.20 -16.09
C GLU A 90 -24.41 14.46 -15.28
N SER A 91 -25.26 14.82 -14.31
CA SER A 91 -25.01 15.90 -13.36
C SER A 91 -24.05 15.53 -12.20
N ASN A 92 -23.56 14.30 -12.14
CA ASN A 92 -22.73 13.75 -11.05
C ASN A 92 -23.44 13.73 -9.66
N GLU A 93 -24.77 13.73 -9.64
CA GLU A 93 -25.55 13.58 -8.40
C GLU A 93 -25.62 12.12 -7.96
N SER A 94 -25.70 11.19 -8.94
CA SER A 94 -25.70 9.74 -8.72
C SER A 94 -24.47 9.08 -9.36
N ASP A 95 -23.96 8.05 -8.70
CA ASP A 95 -22.85 7.22 -9.16
C ASP A 95 -23.33 5.90 -9.81
N ILE A 96 -24.49 5.40 -9.35
CA ILE A 96 -25.09 4.12 -9.80
C ILE A 96 -26.59 4.23 -9.86
N ILE A 97 -27.19 3.61 -10.88
CA ILE A 97 -28.63 3.41 -11.00
C ILE A 97 -28.94 1.93 -10.78
N VAL A 98 -29.97 1.65 -9.99
CA VAL A 98 -30.56 0.31 -9.88
C VAL A 98 -32.01 0.39 -10.30
N GLU A 99 -32.38 -0.33 -11.33
CA GLU A 99 -33.74 -0.44 -11.81
C GLU A 99 -34.31 -1.82 -11.48
N ILE A 100 -35.43 -1.83 -10.76
CA ILE A 100 -36.23 -2.98 -10.41
C ILE A 100 -37.40 -3.03 -11.39
N PRO A 101 -37.51 -4.06 -12.25
CA PRO A 101 -38.55 -4.12 -13.26
C PRO A 101 -39.92 -4.39 -12.66
N ASN A 102 -40.95 -4.03 -13.40
CA ASN A 102 -42.34 -4.39 -13.06
C ASN A 102 -42.51 -5.91 -13.08
N GLY A 103 -43.22 -6.44 -12.11
CA GLY A 103 -43.40 -7.90 -11.95
C GLY A 103 -42.28 -8.63 -11.22
N PHE A 104 -41.31 -7.88 -10.63
CA PHE A 104 -40.15 -8.44 -9.90
C PHE A 104 -40.56 -9.51 -8.86
N GLU A 105 -41.50 -9.19 -7.96
CA GLU A 105 -41.98 -10.15 -6.94
C GLU A 105 -42.67 -11.35 -7.58
N LYS A 106 -43.49 -11.12 -8.60
CA LYS A 106 -44.25 -12.18 -9.26
C LYS A 106 -43.33 -13.15 -10.01
N GLU A 107 -42.37 -12.66 -10.73
CA GLU A 107 -41.40 -13.48 -11.48
C GLU A 107 -40.49 -14.23 -10.50
N LEU A 108 -39.99 -13.55 -9.49
CA LEU A 108 -39.15 -14.15 -8.47
C LEU A 108 -39.88 -15.28 -7.75
N GLY A 109 -41.17 -15.08 -7.40
CA GLY A 109 -42.02 -16.11 -6.74
C GLY A 109 -42.41 -17.26 -7.65
N ARG A 110 -42.58 -17.04 -8.97
CA ARG A 110 -43.03 -18.05 -9.94
C ARG A 110 -41.88 -18.83 -10.58
N GLU A 111 -40.84 -18.14 -10.97
CA GLU A 111 -39.74 -18.68 -11.76
C GLU A 111 -38.46 -18.84 -10.94
N GLY A 112 -38.40 -18.29 -9.73
CA GLY A 112 -37.21 -18.28 -8.87
C GLY A 112 -36.08 -17.42 -9.38
N LYS A 113 -36.32 -16.62 -10.43
CA LYS A 113 -35.30 -15.71 -11.04
C LYS A 113 -35.99 -14.53 -11.69
N THR A 114 -35.31 -13.39 -11.65
CA THR A 114 -35.67 -12.16 -12.35
C THR A 114 -34.43 -11.37 -12.63
N GLU A 115 -34.48 -10.37 -13.49
CA GLU A 115 -33.37 -9.55 -13.87
C GLU A 115 -33.45 -8.19 -13.19
N LEU A 116 -32.32 -7.67 -12.75
CA LEU A 116 -32.15 -6.32 -12.26
C LEU A 116 -31.21 -5.58 -13.19
N PHE A 117 -31.55 -4.36 -13.56
CA PHE A 117 -30.64 -3.55 -14.35
C PHE A 117 -29.81 -2.65 -13.44
N ILE A 118 -28.48 -2.67 -13.64
CA ILE A 118 -27.54 -1.85 -12.89
C ILE A 118 -26.68 -1.08 -13.88
N ALA A 119 -26.78 0.26 -13.86
CA ALA A 119 -25.91 1.13 -14.62
C ALA A 119 -24.97 1.89 -13.67
N ALA A 120 -23.69 1.93 -13.99
CA ALA A 120 -22.68 2.60 -13.18
C ALA A 120 -21.95 3.68 -13.95
N ASN A 121 -21.70 4.82 -13.31
CA ASN A 121 -20.89 5.89 -13.87
C ASN A 121 -19.44 5.47 -14.05
N ALA A 122 -19.02 5.32 -15.29
CA ALA A 122 -17.68 4.87 -15.65
C ALA A 122 -16.60 5.97 -15.57
N ILE A 123 -16.99 7.23 -15.39
CA ILE A 123 -16.05 8.36 -15.22
C ILE A 123 -15.18 8.11 -13.98
N ASN A 124 -15.81 7.67 -12.88
CA ASN A 124 -15.07 7.16 -11.72
C ASN A 124 -15.11 5.62 -11.72
N GLY A 125 -14.22 5.01 -12.52
CA GLY A 125 -14.18 3.55 -12.68
C GLY A 125 -14.03 2.77 -11.36
N THR A 126 -13.41 3.37 -10.34
CA THR A 126 -13.26 2.76 -9.02
C THR A 126 -14.61 2.75 -8.27
N LYS A 127 -15.34 3.86 -8.26
CA LYS A 127 -16.69 3.94 -7.66
C LYS A 127 -17.67 3.02 -8.36
N GLY A 128 -17.71 3.08 -9.70
CA GLY A 128 -18.59 2.25 -10.50
C GLY A 128 -18.31 0.76 -10.33
N GLY A 129 -17.05 0.36 -10.41
CA GLY A 129 -16.65 -1.06 -10.28
C GLY A 129 -16.88 -1.63 -8.88
N LEU A 130 -16.46 -0.92 -7.84
CA LEU A 130 -16.69 -1.36 -6.44
C LEU A 130 -18.18 -1.35 -6.09
N GLY A 131 -18.90 -0.31 -6.50
CA GLY A 131 -20.32 -0.19 -6.22
C GLY A 131 -21.13 -1.30 -6.89
N SER A 132 -20.85 -1.63 -8.14
CA SER A 132 -21.49 -2.77 -8.83
C SER A 132 -21.16 -4.10 -8.14
N SER A 133 -19.93 -4.28 -7.67
CA SER A 133 -19.52 -5.48 -6.91
C SER A 133 -20.25 -5.56 -5.57
N TYR A 134 -20.41 -4.45 -4.84
CA TYR A 134 -21.18 -4.44 -3.59
C TYR A 134 -22.65 -4.74 -3.81
N LEU A 135 -23.27 -4.17 -4.85
CA LEU A 135 -24.64 -4.48 -5.23
C LEU A 135 -24.81 -5.96 -5.56
N GLY A 136 -23.91 -6.54 -6.36
CA GLY A 136 -23.93 -7.96 -6.68
C GLY A 136 -23.91 -8.84 -5.42
N ASN A 137 -23.06 -8.54 -4.46
CA ASN A 137 -22.99 -9.25 -3.19
C ASN A 137 -24.28 -9.09 -2.34
N ILE A 138 -24.85 -7.89 -2.29
CA ILE A 138 -26.09 -7.61 -1.53
C ILE A 138 -27.26 -8.35 -2.16
N ILE A 139 -27.37 -8.35 -3.50
CA ILE A 139 -28.41 -9.05 -4.23
C ILE A 139 -28.28 -10.56 -4.03
N GLN A 140 -27.07 -11.09 -4.07
CA GLN A 140 -26.82 -12.51 -3.80
C GLN A 140 -27.21 -12.89 -2.37
N HIS A 141 -26.89 -12.06 -1.38
CA HIS A 141 -27.35 -12.26 -0.01
C HIS A 141 -28.86 -12.20 0.12
N PHE A 142 -29.51 -11.27 -0.59
CA PHE A 142 -30.97 -11.18 -0.62
C PHE A 142 -31.59 -12.46 -1.19
N ASN A 143 -31.08 -12.97 -2.31
CA ASN A 143 -31.56 -14.21 -2.93
C ASN A 143 -31.43 -15.41 -1.99
N ASN A 144 -30.32 -15.51 -1.25
CA ASN A 144 -30.09 -16.59 -0.28
C ASN A 144 -31.08 -16.52 0.89
N GLU A 145 -31.40 -15.33 1.39
CA GLU A 145 -32.38 -15.14 2.47
C GLU A 145 -33.81 -15.47 2.06
N MET A 146 -34.15 -15.22 0.80
CA MET A 146 -35.47 -15.53 0.24
C MET A 146 -35.65 -17.00 -0.12
N GLY A 147 -34.62 -17.84 0.07
CA GLY A 147 -34.67 -19.25 -0.25
C GLY A 147 -34.50 -19.60 -1.74
N TYR A 148 -34.31 -18.58 -2.57
CA TYR A 148 -34.09 -18.78 -4.01
C TYR A 148 -32.64 -19.19 -4.36
N GLY A 149 -31.74 -19.07 -3.40
CA GLY A 149 -30.33 -19.49 -3.57
C GLY A 149 -30.11 -20.99 -3.73
N HIS A 150 -31.14 -21.82 -3.54
CA HIS A 150 -31.02 -23.28 -3.59
C HIS A 150 -31.33 -23.88 -4.99
N SER A 151 -31.77 -23.07 -5.94
CA SER A 151 -32.15 -23.56 -7.29
C SER A 151 -30.99 -23.65 -8.27
N TRP A 152 -29.80 -23.20 -7.89
CA TRP A 152 -28.59 -23.34 -8.69
C TRP A 152 -27.69 -24.43 -8.10
N PRO A 153 -27.31 -25.48 -8.85
CA PRO A 153 -26.38 -26.51 -8.35
C PRO A 153 -24.93 -26.00 -8.13
N GLY A 154 -24.73 -24.71 -8.02
CA GLY A 154 -23.47 -24.03 -7.80
C GLY A 154 -23.61 -22.71 -7.03
N GLY A 155 -24.29 -22.74 -5.90
CA GLY A 155 -24.33 -21.57 -5.01
C GLY A 155 -22.92 -21.11 -4.64
N ILE A 156 -22.44 -20.01 -5.25
CA ILE A 156 -21.13 -19.43 -4.93
C ILE A 156 -21.27 -18.68 -3.61
N THR A 157 -20.81 -19.29 -2.52
CA THR A 157 -20.67 -18.60 -1.24
C THR A 157 -19.31 -17.88 -1.25
N LEU A 158 -19.30 -16.58 -1.44
CA LEU A 158 -18.10 -15.77 -1.33
C LEU A 158 -17.70 -15.62 0.15
N ARG A 159 -16.60 -16.24 0.53
CA ARG A 159 -15.99 -16.06 1.84
C ARG A 159 -14.68 -15.30 1.69
N HIS A 160 -14.63 -14.07 2.19
CA HIS A 160 -13.40 -13.31 2.22
C HIS A 160 -12.48 -13.86 3.32
N LEU A 161 -11.39 -14.50 2.90
CA LEU A 161 -10.38 -15.02 3.81
C LEU A 161 -9.38 -13.90 4.17
N PHE A 162 -8.85 -13.94 5.39
CA PHE A 162 -7.78 -13.06 5.90
C PHE A 162 -8.14 -11.58 6.11
N ASN A 163 -9.18 -11.04 5.49
CA ASN A 163 -9.74 -9.73 5.75
C ASN A 163 -11.26 -9.75 5.54
N PRO A 164 -12.03 -10.40 6.43
CA PRO A 164 -13.47 -10.66 6.24
C PRO A 164 -14.29 -9.39 6.04
N HIS A 165 -13.88 -8.30 6.66
CA HIS A 165 -14.56 -7.00 6.57
C HIS A 165 -14.03 -6.12 5.44
N LEU A 166 -13.14 -6.64 4.56
CA LEU A 166 -12.50 -5.88 3.49
C LEU A 166 -11.91 -4.53 3.93
N ASN A 167 -11.45 -4.47 5.19
CA ASN A 167 -10.94 -3.23 5.76
C ASN A 167 -9.65 -2.81 5.05
N TYR A 168 -9.73 -1.71 4.32
CA TYR A 168 -8.62 -1.21 3.52
C TYR A 168 -7.40 -0.80 4.37
N LYS A 169 -7.62 -0.39 5.62
CA LYS A 169 -6.53 -0.03 6.56
C LYS A 169 -5.61 -1.22 6.82
N ASN A 170 -6.17 -2.44 6.95
CA ASN A 170 -5.39 -3.67 7.15
C ASN A 170 -4.47 -3.97 5.96
N TYR A 171 -4.88 -3.55 4.76
CA TYR A 171 -4.10 -3.69 3.53
C TYR A 171 -3.01 -2.61 3.41
N MET A 172 -3.32 -1.36 3.80
CA MET A 172 -2.45 -0.19 3.63
C MET A 172 -1.35 -0.09 4.69
N VAL A 173 -1.68 -0.33 5.96
CA VAL A 173 -0.75 -0.09 7.09
C VAL A 173 0.57 -0.86 6.94
N PRO A 174 0.58 -2.18 6.66
CA PRO A 174 1.83 -2.91 6.45
C PRO A 174 2.65 -2.37 5.26
N GLY A 175 1.97 -1.93 4.20
CA GLY A 175 2.62 -1.36 3.03
C GLY A 175 3.26 0.01 3.31
N ILE A 176 2.59 0.88 4.08
CA ILE A 176 3.14 2.17 4.50
C ILE A 176 4.39 1.98 5.36
N MET A 177 4.41 0.98 6.25
CA MET A 177 5.60 0.67 7.05
C MET A 177 6.81 0.36 6.18
N VAL A 178 6.62 -0.40 5.09
CA VAL A 178 7.69 -0.68 4.11
C VAL A 178 8.13 0.60 3.39
N PHE A 179 7.19 1.41 2.97
CA PHE A 179 7.49 2.67 2.30
C PHE A 179 8.31 3.62 3.20
N LEU A 180 8.00 3.68 4.48
CA LEU A 180 8.78 4.45 5.46
C LEU A 180 10.21 3.95 5.61
N LEU A 181 10.41 2.63 5.63
CA LEU A 181 11.75 2.04 5.63
C LEU A 181 12.52 2.38 4.35
N THR A 182 11.82 2.44 3.22
CA THR A 182 12.40 2.85 1.93
C THR A 182 12.93 4.29 1.98
N LEU A 183 12.15 5.20 2.56
CA LEU A 183 12.56 6.60 2.70
C LEU A 183 13.82 6.74 3.56
N ILE A 184 13.90 6.00 4.65
CA ILE A 184 15.08 6.05 5.54
C ILE A 184 16.29 5.38 4.90
N GLY A 185 16.12 4.15 4.41
CA GLY A 185 17.20 3.40 3.81
C GLY A 185 17.71 4.02 2.51
N GLY A 186 16.81 4.50 1.64
CA GLY A 186 17.16 5.04 0.33
C GLY A 186 17.43 6.54 0.34
N PHE A 187 16.42 7.34 0.73
CA PHE A 187 16.47 8.79 0.58
C PHE A 187 17.40 9.46 1.59
N ILE A 188 17.18 9.19 2.90
CA ILE A 188 17.94 9.88 3.94
C ILE A 188 19.40 9.42 3.95
N SER A 189 19.67 8.13 3.70
CA SER A 189 21.03 7.62 3.61
C SER A 189 21.79 8.24 2.43
N ALA A 190 21.15 8.41 1.26
CA ALA A 190 21.75 9.07 0.10
C ALA A 190 22.15 10.51 0.43
N LEU A 191 21.26 11.29 1.06
CA LEU A 191 21.53 12.68 1.44
C LEU A 191 22.66 12.80 2.45
N ASN A 192 22.72 11.93 3.45
CA ASN A 192 23.77 11.95 4.46
C ASN A 192 25.17 11.76 3.84
N ILE A 193 25.28 10.83 2.89
CA ILE A 193 26.57 10.54 2.25
C ILE A 193 27.01 11.68 1.31
N VAL A 194 26.06 12.21 0.51
CA VAL A 194 26.37 13.34 -0.38
C VAL A 194 26.70 14.60 0.40
N SER A 195 26.09 14.80 1.57
CA SER A 195 26.45 15.92 2.47
C SER A 195 27.92 15.91 2.89
N GLU A 196 28.49 14.73 3.10
CA GLU A 196 29.93 14.60 3.39
C GLU A 196 30.81 14.94 2.17
N LYS A 197 30.30 14.60 0.96
CA LYS A 197 30.97 14.90 -0.30
C LYS A 197 31.01 16.42 -0.55
N GLU A 198 29.88 17.11 -0.34
CA GLU A 198 29.80 18.58 -0.46
C GLU A 198 30.69 19.32 0.54
N LYS A 199 30.80 18.79 1.76
CA LYS A 199 31.64 19.38 2.81
C LYS A 199 33.12 19.09 2.63
N GLY A 200 33.52 18.32 1.62
CA GLY A 200 34.91 17.91 1.38
C GLY A 200 35.49 16.94 2.43
N THR A 201 34.65 16.43 3.34
CA THR A 201 35.10 15.49 4.36
C THR A 201 35.45 14.12 3.80
N ILE A 202 34.90 13.75 2.64
CA ILE A 202 35.28 12.53 1.92
C ILE A 202 36.74 12.57 1.47
N GLU A 203 37.25 13.74 1.04
CA GLU A 203 38.64 13.90 0.61
C GLU A 203 39.58 13.70 1.80
N GLN A 204 39.25 14.27 2.96
CA GLN A 204 40.01 14.06 4.20
C GLN A 204 40.06 12.58 4.61
N ILE A 205 38.97 11.86 4.42
CA ILE A 205 38.87 10.41 4.69
C ILE A 205 39.70 9.61 3.70
N ASN A 206 39.73 10.02 2.43
CA ASN A 206 40.51 9.33 1.39
C ASN A 206 42.04 9.39 1.62
N VAL A 207 42.51 10.46 2.26
CA VAL A 207 43.94 10.58 2.64
C VAL A 207 44.24 10.00 4.03
N SER A 208 43.25 9.62 4.80
CA SER A 208 43.40 8.97 6.10
C SER A 208 43.65 7.44 5.94
N PRO A 209 44.27 6.78 6.94
CA PRO A 209 44.49 5.33 6.90
C PRO A 209 43.22 4.51 7.17
N LEU A 210 42.04 5.14 7.13
CA LEU A 210 40.76 4.48 7.40
C LEU A 210 40.33 3.59 6.21
N PRO A 211 39.98 2.31 6.45
CA PRO A 211 39.39 1.46 5.41
C PRO A 211 38.03 2.01 4.97
N LYS A 212 37.81 2.12 3.66
CA LYS A 212 36.57 2.65 3.10
C LYS A 212 35.33 1.87 3.56
N SER A 213 35.45 0.56 3.67
CA SER A 213 34.37 -0.30 4.15
C SER A 213 33.92 0.07 5.57
N LEU A 214 34.90 0.39 6.43
CA LEU A 214 34.61 0.80 7.81
C LEU A 214 33.87 2.15 7.86
N PHE A 215 34.28 3.09 7.01
CA PHE A 215 33.62 4.38 6.86
C PHE A 215 32.18 4.19 6.36
N LEU A 216 31.95 3.43 5.30
CA LEU A 216 30.63 3.18 4.75
C LEU A 216 29.73 2.47 5.76
N LEU A 217 30.23 1.44 6.44
CA LEU A 217 29.46 0.78 7.50
C LEU A 217 29.08 1.72 8.63
N SER A 218 29.99 2.61 9.03
CA SER A 218 29.68 3.59 10.09
C SER A 218 28.55 4.57 9.68
N LYS A 219 28.39 4.82 8.40
CA LYS A 219 27.30 5.63 7.84
C LYS A 219 25.97 4.87 7.75
N LEU A 220 25.99 3.58 7.42
CA LEU A 220 24.80 2.78 7.18
C LEU A 220 24.17 2.24 8.45
N ILE A 221 24.98 1.81 9.44
CA ILE A 221 24.50 1.22 10.69
C ILE A 221 23.49 2.11 11.42
N PRO A 222 23.69 3.42 11.57
CA PRO A 222 22.69 4.29 12.18
C PRO A 222 21.32 4.23 11.51
N PHE A 223 21.28 4.20 10.17
CA PHE A 223 20.02 4.11 9.44
C PHE A 223 19.34 2.74 9.57
N TRP A 224 20.10 1.65 9.71
CA TRP A 224 19.53 0.34 10.03
C TRP A 224 18.88 0.35 11.41
N ILE A 225 19.57 0.88 12.42
CA ILE A 225 19.02 0.99 13.78
C ILE A 225 17.77 1.87 13.80
N ILE A 226 17.81 3.03 13.14
CA ILE A 226 16.65 3.91 13.01
C ILE A 226 15.50 3.21 12.27
N GLY A 227 15.80 2.48 11.21
CA GLY A 227 14.81 1.69 10.47
C GLY A 227 14.10 0.67 11.35
N PHE A 228 14.84 -0.08 12.18
CA PHE A 228 14.24 -1.01 13.15
C PHE A 228 13.41 -0.31 14.22
N ILE A 229 13.86 0.82 14.73
CA ILE A 229 13.09 1.62 15.70
C ILE A 229 11.76 2.07 15.06
N LEU A 230 11.80 2.57 13.83
CA LEU A 230 10.59 3.01 13.13
C LEU A 230 9.65 1.86 12.77
N LEU A 231 10.20 0.70 12.41
CA LEU A 231 9.39 -0.51 12.22
C LEU A 231 8.67 -0.89 13.52
N THR A 232 9.36 -0.82 14.65
CA THR A 232 8.77 -1.08 15.98
C THR A 232 7.69 -0.05 16.33
N ILE A 233 7.96 1.23 16.10
CA ILE A 233 6.97 2.31 16.29
C ILE A 233 5.77 2.08 15.37
N GLY A 234 6.01 1.75 14.11
CA GLY A 234 4.96 1.44 13.14
C GLY A 234 4.09 0.26 13.57
N ALA A 235 4.70 -0.83 14.05
CA ALA A 235 3.98 -1.97 14.58
C ALA A 235 3.17 -1.62 15.84
N THR A 236 3.70 -0.76 16.71
CA THR A 236 2.99 -0.26 17.89
C THR A 236 1.78 0.58 17.51
N ILE A 237 1.92 1.48 16.53
CA ILE A 237 0.81 2.28 16.00
C ILE A 237 -0.22 1.38 15.32
N ALA A 238 0.21 0.38 14.54
CA ALA A 238 -0.67 -0.61 13.91
C ALA A 238 -1.53 -1.33 14.96
N TRP A 239 -0.92 -1.73 16.06
CA TRP A 239 -1.64 -2.37 17.16
C TRP A 239 -2.58 -1.42 17.90
N LEU A 240 -2.10 -0.26 18.36
CA LEU A 240 -2.87 0.64 19.24
C LEU A 240 -4.02 1.35 18.51
N ILE A 241 -3.83 1.74 17.25
CA ILE A 241 -4.79 2.58 16.52
C ILE A 241 -5.68 1.76 15.59
N TYR A 242 -5.10 0.74 14.95
CA TYR A 242 -5.81 -0.07 13.96
C TYR A 242 -6.22 -1.45 14.48
N GLY A 243 -5.79 -1.83 15.69
CA GLY A 243 -6.01 -3.18 16.24
C GLY A 243 -5.31 -4.28 15.42
N LEU A 244 -4.33 -3.89 14.58
CA LEU A 244 -3.69 -4.77 13.64
C LEU A 244 -2.42 -5.38 14.24
N VAL A 245 -2.48 -6.67 14.56
CA VAL A 245 -1.34 -7.47 15.04
C VAL A 245 -0.97 -8.48 13.97
N PRO A 246 0.33 -8.71 13.70
CA PRO A 246 0.74 -9.74 12.77
C PRO A 246 0.25 -11.12 13.24
N VAL A 247 -0.40 -11.86 12.37
CA VAL A 247 -0.79 -13.26 12.61
C VAL A 247 0.46 -14.16 12.59
N GLY A 248 1.45 -13.80 11.80
CA GLY A 248 2.74 -14.49 11.70
C GLY A 248 3.81 -13.96 12.66
N SER A 249 5.04 -14.44 12.50
CA SER A 249 6.14 -14.11 13.39
C SER A 249 6.72 -12.72 13.17
N PHE A 250 6.89 -11.93 14.22
CA PHE A 250 7.69 -10.71 14.21
C PHE A 250 9.12 -10.94 13.75
N GLY A 251 9.72 -12.08 14.12
CA GLY A 251 11.07 -12.45 13.71
C GLY A 251 11.24 -12.48 12.18
N THR A 252 10.24 -12.98 11.47
CA THR A 252 10.21 -12.97 9.99
C THR A 252 10.19 -11.54 9.46
N ILE A 253 9.37 -10.67 10.04
CA ILE A 253 9.29 -9.26 9.63
C ILE A 253 10.64 -8.55 9.80
N TYR A 254 11.28 -8.71 10.98
CA TYR A 254 12.57 -8.08 11.26
C TYR A 254 13.71 -8.64 10.39
N LEU A 255 13.68 -9.95 10.08
CA LEU A 255 14.65 -10.55 9.16
C LEU A 255 14.56 -9.96 7.77
N PHE A 256 13.35 -9.87 7.21
CA PHE A 256 13.14 -9.24 5.91
C PHE A 256 13.49 -7.74 5.93
N ALA A 257 13.13 -7.03 6.99
CA ALA A 257 13.48 -5.64 7.17
C ALA A 257 15.00 -5.41 7.21
N ALA A 258 15.78 -6.34 7.82
CA ALA A 258 17.23 -6.26 7.84
C ALA A 258 17.81 -6.31 6.42
N ILE A 259 17.41 -7.30 5.62
CA ILE A 259 17.91 -7.47 4.25
C ILE A 259 17.44 -6.30 3.36
N TYR A 260 16.19 -5.88 3.56
CA TYR A 260 15.61 -4.78 2.83
C TYR A 260 16.32 -3.45 3.11
N LEU A 261 16.66 -3.17 4.37
CA LEU A 261 17.45 -1.99 4.74
C LEU A 261 18.86 -2.04 4.12
N ILE A 262 19.50 -3.22 4.07
CA ILE A 262 20.76 -3.39 3.36
C ILE A 262 20.60 -3.08 1.87
N ALA A 263 19.51 -3.52 1.24
CA ALA A 263 19.23 -3.25 -0.16
C ALA A 263 19.05 -1.74 -0.42
N PHE A 264 18.18 -1.08 0.37
CA PHE A 264 17.86 0.33 0.14
C PHE A 264 18.95 1.28 0.59
N THR A 265 19.74 0.96 1.59
CA THR A 265 20.94 1.75 1.91
C THR A 265 22.00 1.59 0.82
N GLY A 266 22.13 0.41 0.20
CA GLY A 266 22.93 0.22 -1.01
C GLY A 266 22.45 1.06 -2.20
N PHE A 267 21.14 1.15 -2.41
CA PHE A 267 20.52 2.04 -3.39
C PHE A 267 20.85 3.51 -3.10
N GLY A 268 20.72 3.95 -1.85
CA GLY A 268 21.11 5.31 -1.43
C GLY A 268 22.59 5.61 -1.69
N LEU A 269 23.48 4.64 -1.40
CA LEU A 269 24.90 4.72 -1.74
C LEU A 269 25.14 4.85 -3.24
N ALA A 270 24.44 4.05 -4.07
CA ALA A 270 24.56 4.10 -5.52
C ALA A 270 24.17 5.49 -6.07
N ILE A 271 23.07 6.07 -5.59
CA ILE A 271 22.66 7.44 -5.94
C ILE A 271 23.70 8.45 -5.48
N SER A 272 24.22 8.31 -4.28
CA SER A 272 25.27 9.19 -3.73
C SER A 272 26.54 9.17 -4.58
N SER A 273 26.88 8.02 -5.17
CA SER A 273 28.09 7.88 -5.99
C SER A 273 28.04 8.70 -7.29
N ILE A 274 26.87 8.80 -7.90
CA ILE A 274 26.63 9.53 -9.17
C ILE A 274 26.26 11.00 -8.95
N SER A 275 25.91 11.40 -7.73
CA SER A 275 25.46 12.75 -7.41
C SER A 275 26.64 13.63 -6.96
N SER A 276 26.65 14.88 -7.44
CA SER A 276 27.70 15.86 -7.09
C SER A 276 27.32 16.69 -5.87
N ASN A 277 26.04 16.95 -5.64
CA ASN A 277 25.50 17.75 -4.54
C ASN A 277 24.22 17.15 -3.97
N GLN A 278 23.81 17.63 -2.78
CA GLN A 278 22.63 17.14 -2.08
C GLN A 278 21.34 17.34 -2.89
N GLN A 279 21.22 18.44 -3.61
CA GLN A 279 20.03 18.74 -4.40
C GLN A 279 19.86 17.70 -5.53
N GLN A 280 20.93 17.36 -6.24
CA GLN A 280 20.92 16.34 -7.27
C GLN A 280 20.56 14.97 -6.68
N ALA A 281 21.18 14.59 -5.56
CA ALA A 281 20.88 13.33 -4.88
C ALA A 281 19.42 13.25 -4.43
N MET A 282 18.89 14.36 -3.90
CA MET A 282 17.50 14.46 -3.47
C MET A 282 16.53 14.22 -4.63
N PHE A 283 16.69 14.92 -5.74
CA PHE A 283 15.80 14.76 -6.90
C PHE A 283 15.92 13.37 -7.51
N THR A 284 17.14 12.83 -7.63
CA THR A 284 17.35 11.49 -8.18
C THR A 284 16.74 10.41 -7.29
N ALA A 285 16.98 10.47 -5.97
CA ALA A 285 16.41 9.52 -5.02
C ALA A 285 14.88 9.60 -4.99
N PHE A 286 14.33 10.81 -4.95
CA PHE A 286 12.90 11.05 -4.92
C PHE A 286 12.20 10.53 -6.18
N PHE A 287 12.78 10.77 -7.35
CA PHE A 287 12.26 10.27 -8.62
C PHE A 287 12.11 8.75 -8.61
N PHE A 288 13.17 8.02 -8.27
CA PHE A 288 13.12 6.57 -8.24
C PHE A 288 12.18 6.04 -7.14
N ILE A 289 12.22 6.62 -5.94
CA ILE A 289 11.39 6.17 -4.82
C ILE A 289 9.91 6.38 -5.12
N ILE A 290 9.51 7.49 -5.75
CA ILE A 290 8.12 7.71 -6.16
C ILE A 290 7.68 6.67 -7.19
N ILE A 291 8.48 6.43 -8.22
CA ILE A 291 8.14 5.41 -9.23
C ILE A 291 8.01 4.04 -8.56
N PHE A 292 8.96 3.66 -7.73
CA PHE A 292 8.90 2.41 -6.99
C PHE A 292 7.66 2.34 -6.08
N ALA A 293 7.31 3.41 -5.39
CA ALA A 293 6.13 3.45 -4.53
C ALA A 293 4.82 3.28 -5.31
N LEU A 294 4.66 4.01 -6.41
CA LEU A 294 3.45 3.93 -7.26
C LEU A 294 3.32 2.55 -7.91
N MET A 295 4.45 1.94 -8.31
CA MET A 295 4.48 0.62 -8.95
C MET A 295 4.68 -0.53 -7.96
N SER A 296 4.55 -0.31 -6.65
CA SER A 296 4.80 -1.33 -5.61
C SER A 296 3.57 -2.17 -5.26
N GLY A 297 2.39 -1.80 -5.72
CA GLY A 297 1.14 -2.37 -5.23
C GLY A 297 0.67 -1.77 -3.90
N LEU A 298 1.29 -0.66 -3.45
CA LEU A 298 0.87 0.04 -2.24
C LEU A 298 -0.49 0.72 -2.42
N PHE A 299 -0.60 1.55 -3.45
CA PHE A 299 -1.80 2.32 -3.75
C PHE A 299 -2.75 1.59 -4.70
N THR A 300 -2.22 1.02 -5.76
CA THR A 300 -3.00 0.32 -6.79
C THR A 300 -2.57 -1.15 -6.82
N PRO A 301 -3.49 -2.11 -6.74
CA PRO A 301 -3.15 -3.52 -6.87
C PRO A 301 -2.42 -3.81 -8.19
N ILE A 302 -1.35 -4.59 -8.14
CA ILE A 302 -0.51 -4.87 -9.32
C ILE A 302 -1.32 -5.54 -10.43
N ASN A 303 -2.25 -6.44 -10.06
CA ASN A 303 -3.11 -7.14 -11.02
C ASN A 303 -4.06 -6.20 -11.80
N SER A 304 -4.30 -4.98 -11.28
CA SER A 304 -5.11 -3.95 -11.95
C SER A 304 -4.29 -3.10 -12.93
N MET A 305 -2.98 -3.28 -12.96
CA MET A 305 -2.10 -2.54 -13.87
C MET A 305 -2.08 -3.19 -15.27
N PRO A 306 -1.78 -2.43 -16.33
CA PRO A 306 -1.52 -2.99 -17.66
C PRO A 306 -0.35 -4.00 -17.62
N GLU A 307 -0.35 -5.00 -18.50
CA GLU A 307 0.66 -6.08 -18.50
C GLU A 307 2.11 -5.58 -18.55
N TRP A 308 2.38 -4.54 -19.35
CA TRP A 308 3.73 -3.96 -19.42
C TRP A 308 4.17 -3.37 -18.06
N ALA A 309 3.24 -2.74 -17.34
CA ALA A 309 3.53 -2.17 -16.02
C ALA A 309 3.75 -3.31 -14.99
N GLN A 310 2.95 -4.38 -15.03
CA GLN A 310 3.16 -5.56 -14.18
C GLN A 310 4.56 -6.16 -14.37
N LYS A 311 5.07 -6.23 -15.61
CA LYS A 311 6.43 -6.71 -15.89
C LYS A 311 7.50 -5.78 -15.30
N ILE A 312 7.32 -4.46 -15.37
CA ILE A 312 8.24 -3.50 -14.76
C ILE A 312 8.25 -3.62 -13.23
N THR A 313 7.11 -3.94 -12.61
CA THR A 313 7.06 -4.13 -11.14
C THR A 313 7.95 -5.26 -10.64
N LEU A 314 8.35 -6.21 -11.49
CA LEU A 314 9.29 -7.28 -11.13
C LEU A 314 10.67 -6.74 -10.73
N PHE A 315 11.06 -5.57 -11.23
CA PHE A 315 12.30 -4.89 -10.88
C PHE A 315 12.15 -3.92 -9.69
N ASN A 316 11.00 -3.97 -9.00
CA ASN A 316 10.71 -3.10 -7.88
C ASN A 316 10.87 -3.83 -6.53
N PRO A 317 11.91 -3.57 -5.74
CA PRO A 317 12.12 -4.27 -4.47
C PRO A 317 11.05 -3.95 -3.42
N ILE A 318 10.39 -2.77 -3.49
CA ILE A 318 9.33 -2.37 -2.55
C ILE A 318 8.14 -3.33 -2.66
N ARG A 319 7.78 -3.76 -3.88
CA ARG A 319 6.71 -4.71 -4.15
C ARG A 319 6.83 -5.97 -3.29
N TYR A 320 8.00 -6.59 -3.32
CA TYR A 320 8.24 -7.88 -2.65
C TYR A 320 8.13 -7.77 -1.14
N PHE A 321 8.66 -6.71 -0.56
CA PHE A 321 8.58 -6.56 0.89
C PHE A 321 7.17 -6.13 1.35
N ILE A 322 6.43 -5.34 0.58
CA ILE A 322 5.01 -5.05 0.86
C ILE A 322 4.20 -6.34 0.86
N GLU A 323 4.43 -7.21 -0.12
CA GLU A 323 3.73 -8.49 -0.24
C GLU A 323 4.05 -9.41 0.96
N VAL A 324 5.32 -9.53 1.33
CA VAL A 324 5.75 -10.24 2.55
C VAL A 324 5.07 -9.67 3.80
N MET A 325 5.07 -8.36 3.98
CA MET A 325 4.43 -7.72 5.13
C MET A 325 2.94 -8.06 5.20
N ARG A 326 2.23 -8.02 4.07
CA ARG A 326 0.82 -8.41 4.01
C ARG A 326 0.61 -9.90 4.29
N MET A 327 1.46 -10.77 3.74
CA MET A 327 1.38 -12.21 3.99
C MET A 327 1.60 -12.54 5.46
N VAL A 328 2.58 -11.89 6.12
CA VAL A 328 2.84 -12.12 7.54
C VAL A 328 1.77 -11.50 8.43
N TYR A 329 1.33 -10.27 8.13
CA TYR A 329 0.32 -9.58 8.94
C TYR A 329 -1.07 -10.22 8.84
N LEU A 330 -1.50 -10.59 7.63
CA LEU A 330 -2.89 -10.99 7.36
C LEU A 330 -3.05 -12.51 7.26
N LYS A 331 -2.09 -13.21 6.62
CA LYS A 331 -2.18 -14.66 6.39
C LYS A 331 -1.46 -15.49 7.44
N GLY A 332 -0.53 -14.89 8.20
CA GLY A 332 0.30 -15.65 9.13
C GLY A 332 1.38 -16.50 8.46
N SER A 333 1.79 -16.15 7.24
CA SER A 333 2.79 -16.91 6.48
C SER A 333 4.10 -17.04 7.23
N GLN A 334 4.68 -18.26 7.19
CA GLN A 334 5.95 -18.59 7.81
C GLN A 334 7.12 -18.33 6.86
N LEU A 335 8.33 -18.35 7.37
CA LEU A 335 9.55 -18.16 6.55
C LEU A 335 9.67 -19.20 5.42
N SER A 336 9.15 -20.42 5.64
CA SER A 336 9.08 -21.47 4.61
C SER A 336 8.32 -21.06 3.37
N ASP A 337 7.24 -20.31 3.55
CA ASP A 337 6.32 -19.89 2.49
C ASP A 337 6.85 -18.67 1.72
N LEU A 338 7.81 -17.98 2.31
CA LEU A 338 8.37 -16.71 1.85
C LEU A 338 9.77 -16.86 1.23
N LYS A 339 10.23 -18.09 0.97
CA LYS A 339 11.59 -18.36 0.48
C LYS A 339 11.92 -17.62 -0.83
N GLU A 340 10.98 -17.61 -1.77
CA GLU A 340 11.17 -16.94 -3.06
C GLU A 340 11.36 -15.43 -2.87
N TYR A 341 10.51 -14.81 -2.06
CA TYR A 341 10.61 -13.38 -1.71
C TYR A 341 11.93 -13.06 -1.01
N PHE A 342 12.38 -13.95 -0.13
CA PHE A 342 13.66 -13.81 0.56
C PHE A 342 14.82 -13.76 -0.41
N PHE A 343 14.88 -14.72 -1.35
CA PHE A 343 15.90 -14.75 -2.38
C PHE A 343 15.89 -13.51 -3.26
N ILE A 344 14.71 -13.04 -3.66
CA ILE A 344 14.58 -11.86 -4.50
C ILE A 344 15.08 -10.60 -3.77
N VAL A 345 14.71 -10.42 -2.50
CA VAL A 345 15.17 -9.26 -1.72
C VAL A 345 16.69 -9.33 -1.48
N CYS A 346 17.25 -10.52 -1.24
CA CYS A 346 18.70 -10.72 -1.17
C CYS A 346 19.39 -10.37 -2.50
N LEU A 347 18.80 -10.73 -3.63
CA LEU A 347 19.34 -10.38 -4.96
C LEU A 347 19.37 -8.85 -5.17
N PHE A 348 18.32 -8.15 -4.77
CA PHE A 348 18.31 -6.68 -4.80
C PHE A 348 19.34 -6.08 -3.85
N ALA A 349 19.51 -6.64 -2.65
CA ALA A 349 20.54 -6.20 -1.73
C ALA A 349 21.93 -6.35 -2.35
N LEU A 350 22.22 -7.49 -2.98
CA LEU A 350 23.47 -7.70 -3.69
C LEU A 350 23.64 -6.71 -4.86
N PHE A 351 22.62 -6.59 -5.70
CA PHE A 351 22.64 -5.72 -6.89
C PHE A 351 22.94 -4.26 -6.54
N PHE A 352 22.21 -3.67 -5.62
CA PHE A 352 22.41 -2.26 -5.26
C PHE A 352 23.74 -2.02 -4.56
N ASN A 353 24.20 -2.93 -3.72
CA ASN A 353 25.51 -2.78 -3.08
C ASN A 353 26.66 -2.94 -4.07
N VAL A 354 26.55 -3.86 -5.05
CA VAL A 354 27.52 -3.97 -6.15
C VAL A 354 27.56 -2.69 -6.98
N LEU A 355 26.39 -2.15 -7.35
CA LEU A 355 26.32 -0.86 -8.05
C LEU A 355 26.97 0.28 -7.23
N ALA A 356 26.71 0.32 -5.94
CA ALA A 356 27.31 1.31 -5.05
C ALA A 356 28.85 1.20 -5.01
N ILE A 357 29.39 -0.01 -4.91
CA ILE A 357 30.83 -0.26 -4.90
C ILE A 357 31.48 0.13 -6.24
N LEU A 358 30.86 -0.23 -7.36
CA LEU A 358 31.34 0.11 -8.70
C LEU A 358 31.28 1.62 -8.96
N GLY A 359 30.22 2.29 -8.48
CA GLY A 359 30.09 3.74 -8.61
C GLY A 359 31.06 4.53 -7.72
N TYR A 360 31.50 3.93 -6.61
CA TYR A 360 32.42 4.57 -5.66
C TYR A 360 33.88 4.39 -6.11
N ARG A 361 34.20 4.82 -7.36
CA ARG A 361 35.59 4.85 -7.82
C ARG A 361 36.35 5.97 -7.10
N LYS A 362 37.59 5.65 -6.69
CA LYS A 362 38.57 6.68 -6.31
C LYS A 362 38.84 7.51 -7.58
N ASN A 363 38.46 8.78 -7.58
CA ASN A 363 39.09 9.71 -8.48
C ASN A 363 40.54 9.83 -7.99
N HIS A 364 41.47 9.32 -8.76
CA HIS A 364 42.89 9.54 -8.59
C HIS A 364 43.25 10.93 -9.09
#